data_680e5d84aee7dfcc9884aa2b255ada02
#
_entry.id   680e5d84aee7dfcc9884aa2b255ada02
#
_cell.length_a   1.000
_cell.length_b   1.000
_cell.length_c   1.000
_cell.angle_alpha   90.00
_cell.angle_beta   90.00
_cell.angle_gamma   90.00
#
_symmetry.space_group_name_H-M   'P 1'
#
loop_
_entity.id
_entity.type
_entity.pdbx_description
1 polymer ?
#
loop_
_entity_poly.entity_id
_entity_poly.type
_entity_poly.pdbx_seq_one_letter_code
_entity_poly.pdbx_strand_id
1 'polypeptide(L)'
;QARRTTSDWMKIERERGISVSSSVMMFEHDNMVFNLLDTPGHEDFSEDTYRTLTAADSAIMVLDAAKGIEPQTLKLFEVCRLRDIPITTFINKMDREALDPFELLDEIHSKLAMDTAPMYWPAASGQRFGGMLDLTTDEFVPFRRLEHGEEGFAVAARQKRGANNFLEGLRDDVRAELEETAELARDGLPKFDLTAFREGHLTPVFFGSALRRYGVLELLAGLGANAPPPRPLKATVKGQETEVTPGRSDVSGFIFKIQANMDPKHRDRVGFFRISSGKFQRGMTLKTAAGKGFNVHNPMMFMAQDREIAQEAFPGDVIGIPSHGGLRVGDSLSQSGDVVFQGIPNFAPEILKRVRVKDPLKQKHLRKALESLGEEGVTQVFKPVHGGDLVVGAVGQLQFEVLDERMKAEYGLEVIFETSPYQAARWISADTRADLEAFIEKSAAQMAEDVDNAPVFLGKSAWEIGYVQDKNPKVRFSDTKERAA
;
A
#
# COMPACT_ATOMS: atom_id res chain seq x y z
N GLN A 1 25.83 9.97 4.53
CA GLN A 1 24.70 9.93 5.48
C GLN A 1 23.45 9.53 4.69
N ALA A 2 22.83 8.39 5.02
CA ALA A 2 21.55 8.02 4.44
C ALA A 2 20.55 9.14 4.77
N ARG A 3 19.93 9.73 3.74
CA ARG A 3 18.87 10.71 3.95
C ARG A 3 17.68 9.96 4.52
N ARG A 4 17.20 10.39 5.69
CA ARG A 4 16.03 9.85 6.37
C ARG A 4 14.79 10.31 5.62
N THR A 5 13.92 9.38 5.24
CA THR A 5 12.57 9.70 4.78
C THR A 5 11.70 9.95 6.03
N THR A 6 10.72 10.85 5.92
CA THR A 6 9.82 11.17 7.03
C THR A 6 8.92 9.97 7.38
N SER A 7 8.71 9.08 6.40
CA SER A 7 7.92 7.85 6.52
C SER A 7 8.61 6.72 7.30
N ASP A 8 9.95 6.68 7.33
CA ASP A 8 10.73 5.59 7.97
C ASP A 8 10.86 5.82 9.48
N TRP A 9 9.89 5.35 10.24
CA TRP A 9 9.84 5.53 11.69
C TRP A 9 10.49 4.39 12.47
N MET A 10 10.55 3.16 11.92
CA MET A 10 11.18 2.02 12.56
C MET A 10 12.71 2.11 12.47
N LYS A 11 13.39 1.57 13.51
CA LYS A 11 14.85 1.51 13.51
C LYS A 11 15.39 0.69 12.35
N ILE A 12 14.76 -0.45 12.06
CA ILE A 12 15.15 -1.35 10.96
C ILE A 12 15.02 -0.70 9.59
N GLU A 13 13.99 0.11 9.35
CA GLU A 13 13.82 0.88 8.11
C GLU A 13 14.98 1.83 7.89
N ARG A 14 15.37 2.55 8.96
CA ARG A 14 16.46 3.52 8.93
C ARG A 14 17.84 2.89 8.78
N GLU A 15 18.06 1.71 9.35
CA GLU A 15 19.33 0.98 9.27
C GLU A 15 19.50 0.30 7.91
N ARG A 16 18.43 -0.22 7.33
CA ARG A 16 18.47 -0.91 6.03
C ARG A 16 18.18 0.00 4.83
N GLY A 17 17.57 1.16 5.05
CA GLY A 17 17.19 2.10 3.99
C GLY A 17 16.06 1.59 3.09
N ILE A 18 15.19 0.74 3.63
CA ILE A 18 13.98 0.23 2.98
C ILE A 18 12.78 0.41 3.90
N SER A 19 11.63 0.77 3.35
CA SER A 19 10.37 0.79 4.08
C SER A 19 9.86 -0.64 4.26
N VAL A 20 9.42 -0.98 5.47
CA VAL A 20 8.87 -2.31 5.82
C VAL A 20 7.38 -2.27 6.12
N SER A 21 6.82 -1.09 6.31
CA SER A 21 5.41 -0.87 6.61
C SER A 21 4.91 0.38 5.90
N SER A 22 3.67 0.35 5.42
CA SER A 22 3.05 1.53 4.83
C SER A 22 2.92 2.66 5.84
N SER A 23 3.02 3.90 5.40
CA SER A 23 2.75 5.07 6.20
C SER A 23 1.67 5.94 5.57
N VAL A 24 1.00 6.72 6.41
CA VAL A 24 -0.05 7.65 5.99
C VAL A 24 0.40 9.06 6.35
N MET A 25 0.34 9.94 5.37
CA MET A 25 0.65 11.37 5.53
C MET A 25 -0.44 12.19 4.87
N MET A 26 -0.92 13.21 5.56
CA MET A 26 -1.86 14.18 5.02
C MET A 26 -1.16 15.53 4.85
N PHE A 27 -1.46 16.21 3.77
CA PHE A 27 -1.00 17.59 3.52
C PHE A 27 -1.96 18.32 2.60
N GLU A 28 -1.90 19.64 2.63
CA GLU A 28 -2.66 20.51 1.73
C GLU A 28 -1.75 21.06 0.62
N HIS A 29 -2.25 21.07 -0.61
CA HIS A 29 -1.61 21.68 -1.76
C HIS A 29 -2.66 22.19 -2.74
N ASP A 30 -2.54 23.45 -3.18
CA ASP A 30 -3.46 24.10 -4.12
C ASP A 30 -4.95 23.94 -3.76
N ASN A 31 -5.30 24.22 -2.50
CA ASN A 31 -6.66 24.07 -1.93
C ASN A 31 -7.24 22.65 -1.98
N MET A 32 -6.39 21.65 -2.11
CA MET A 32 -6.78 20.25 -2.05
C MET A 32 -6.08 19.56 -0.90
N VAL A 33 -6.77 18.61 -0.29
CA VAL A 33 -6.23 17.73 0.75
C VAL A 33 -5.80 16.42 0.11
N PHE A 34 -4.52 16.09 0.29
CA PHE A 34 -3.94 14.83 -0.15
C PHE A 34 -3.74 13.90 1.05
N ASN A 35 -4.27 12.69 0.95
CA ASN A 35 -3.94 11.59 1.82
C ASN A 35 -2.96 10.68 1.09
N LEU A 36 -1.67 10.83 1.37
CA LEU A 36 -0.61 10.05 0.75
C LEU A 36 -0.37 8.78 1.54
N LEU A 37 -0.50 7.65 0.87
CA LEU A 37 -0.22 6.32 1.39
C LEU A 37 1.12 5.86 0.80
N ASP A 38 2.19 5.96 1.58
CA ASP A 38 3.53 5.51 1.17
C ASP A 38 3.66 4.00 1.45
N THR A 39 3.99 3.22 0.43
CA THR A 39 3.99 1.75 0.49
C THR A 39 5.41 1.18 0.39
N PRO A 40 5.70 0.04 1.07
CA PRO A 40 6.96 -0.64 0.90
C PRO A 40 7.17 -1.09 -0.55
N GLY A 41 8.39 -0.89 -1.07
CA GLY A 41 8.75 -1.33 -2.42
C GLY A 41 9.28 -2.77 -2.49
N HIS A 42 9.63 -3.39 -1.34
CA HIS A 42 10.19 -4.73 -1.30
C HIS A 42 9.11 -5.81 -1.34
N GLU A 43 9.32 -6.88 -2.13
CA GLU A 43 8.33 -7.94 -2.32
C GLU A 43 7.91 -8.66 -1.02
N ASP A 44 8.81 -8.79 -0.05
CA ASP A 44 8.51 -9.39 1.25
C ASP A 44 7.39 -8.67 2.02
N PHE A 45 7.12 -7.40 1.69
CA PHE A 45 6.09 -6.56 2.33
C PHE A 45 4.91 -6.25 1.41
N SER A 46 4.76 -7.00 0.32
CA SER A 46 3.71 -6.80 -0.68
C SER A 46 2.28 -6.88 -0.10
N GLU A 47 2.06 -7.71 0.91
CA GLU A 47 0.75 -7.84 1.57
C GLU A 47 0.28 -6.52 2.21
N ASP A 48 1.19 -5.78 2.86
CA ASP A 48 0.88 -4.45 3.40
C ASP A 48 0.55 -3.44 2.28
N THR A 49 1.27 -3.51 1.17
CA THR A 49 0.98 -2.72 -0.03
C THR A 49 -0.40 -3.04 -0.61
N TYR A 50 -0.75 -4.32 -0.73
CA TYR A 50 -2.07 -4.74 -1.25
C TYR A 50 -3.23 -4.24 -0.38
N ARG A 51 -3.07 -4.30 0.94
CA ARG A 51 -4.06 -3.75 1.88
C ARG A 51 -4.17 -2.24 1.76
N THR A 52 -3.05 -1.55 1.65
CA THR A 52 -3.00 -0.09 1.50
C THR A 52 -3.66 0.37 0.20
N LEU A 53 -3.45 -0.34 -0.91
CA LEU A 53 -4.12 -0.06 -2.18
C LEU A 53 -5.65 -0.15 -2.10
N THR A 54 -6.21 -0.93 -1.16
CA THR A 54 -7.67 -0.94 -0.97
C THR A 54 -8.23 0.40 -0.49
N ALA A 55 -7.40 1.19 0.18
CA ALA A 55 -7.77 2.50 0.70
C ALA A 55 -7.46 3.65 -0.26
N ALA A 56 -6.86 3.37 -1.43
CA ALA A 56 -6.46 4.37 -2.40
C ALA A 56 -7.53 4.58 -3.50
N ASP A 57 -7.68 5.83 -3.95
CA ASP A 57 -8.55 6.17 -5.08
C ASP A 57 -7.75 6.27 -6.39
N SER A 58 -6.45 6.51 -6.31
CA SER A 58 -5.51 6.52 -7.43
C SER A 58 -4.12 6.10 -6.93
N ALA A 59 -3.26 5.66 -7.84
CA ALA A 59 -1.90 5.25 -7.50
C ALA A 59 -0.86 6.05 -8.29
N ILE A 60 0.31 6.24 -7.68
CA ILE A 60 1.50 6.75 -8.37
C ILE A 60 2.45 5.56 -8.54
N MET A 61 2.71 5.20 -9.78
CA MET A 61 3.74 4.22 -10.12
C MET A 61 5.08 4.95 -10.30
N VAL A 62 6.01 4.71 -9.40
CA VAL A 62 7.34 5.32 -9.43
C VAL A 62 8.33 4.36 -10.06
N LEU A 63 8.91 4.74 -11.20
CA LEU A 63 9.91 3.97 -11.93
C LEU A 63 11.30 4.60 -11.79
N ASP A 64 12.32 3.76 -11.66
CA ASP A 64 13.71 4.19 -11.79
C ASP A 64 14.05 4.35 -13.27
N ALA A 65 14.42 5.56 -13.69
CA ALA A 65 14.70 5.86 -15.10
C ALA A 65 15.83 4.99 -15.71
N ALA A 66 16.72 4.44 -14.89
CA ALA A 66 17.80 3.55 -15.35
C ALA A 66 17.38 2.07 -15.43
N LYS A 67 16.25 1.68 -14.79
CA LYS A 67 15.86 0.27 -14.67
C LYS A 67 14.55 -0.05 -15.38
N GLY A 68 13.66 0.93 -15.55
CA GLY A 68 12.31 0.72 -16.09
C GLY A 68 11.43 -0.11 -15.14
N ILE A 69 10.67 -1.02 -15.70
CA ILE A 69 9.71 -1.86 -14.96
C ILE A 69 10.40 -3.07 -14.34
N GLU A 70 10.42 -3.12 -13.01
CA GLU A 70 10.93 -4.25 -12.22
C GLU A 70 9.81 -5.28 -11.93
N PRO A 71 10.12 -6.54 -11.61
CA PRO A 71 9.11 -7.59 -11.38
C PRO A 71 8.06 -7.23 -10.34
N GLN A 72 8.45 -6.53 -9.27
CA GLN A 72 7.51 -6.10 -8.24
C GLN A 72 6.53 -5.04 -8.75
N THR A 73 6.96 -4.17 -9.67
CA THR A 73 6.08 -3.19 -10.33
C THR A 73 4.94 -3.88 -11.08
N LEU A 74 5.24 -4.98 -11.78
CA LEU A 74 4.22 -5.78 -12.51
C LEU A 74 3.16 -6.33 -11.56
N LYS A 75 3.58 -6.92 -10.44
CA LYS A 75 2.65 -7.49 -9.44
C LYS A 75 1.73 -6.41 -8.86
N LEU A 76 2.28 -5.25 -8.51
CA LEU A 76 1.50 -4.14 -7.96
C LEU A 76 0.57 -3.50 -9.00
N PHE A 77 1.00 -3.43 -10.25
CA PHE A 77 0.17 -3.00 -11.35
C PHE A 77 -1.06 -3.89 -11.54
N GLU A 78 -0.88 -5.21 -11.51
CA GLU A 78 -1.99 -6.17 -11.61
C GLU A 78 -3.01 -5.95 -10.49
N VAL A 79 -2.56 -5.66 -9.27
CA VAL A 79 -3.47 -5.36 -8.15
C VAL A 79 -4.25 -4.06 -8.39
N CYS A 80 -3.59 -3.01 -8.89
CA CYS A 80 -4.26 -1.76 -9.25
C CYS A 80 -5.32 -2.00 -10.34
N ARG A 81 -4.98 -2.79 -11.36
CA ARG A 81 -5.89 -3.13 -12.47
C ARG A 81 -7.11 -3.92 -12.00
N LEU A 82 -6.91 -4.94 -11.14
CA LEU A 82 -8.02 -5.73 -10.58
C LEU A 82 -8.98 -4.90 -9.71
N ARG A 83 -8.53 -3.75 -9.23
CA ARG A 83 -9.29 -2.84 -8.37
C ARG A 83 -9.76 -1.58 -9.09
N ASP A 84 -9.55 -1.49 -10.39
CA ASP A 84 -9.87 -0.32 -11.20
C ASP A 84 -9.25 0.99 -10.64
N ILE A 85 -8.02 0.91 -10.11
CA ILE A 85 -7.27 2.05 -9.59
C ILE A 85 -6.50 2.71 -10.72
N PRO A 86 -6.81 3.94 -11.12
CA PRO A 86 -6.06 4.65 -12.16
C PRO A 86 -4.64 4.97 -11.69
N ILE A 87 -3.69 4.90 -12.62
CA ILE A 87 -2.27 5.01 -12.33
C ILE A 87 -1.67 6.22 -13.02
N THR A 88 -1.00 7.07 -12.26
CA THR A 88 -0.10 8.12 -12.77
C THR A 88 1.33 7.61 -12.67
N THR A 89 2.10 7.72 -13.73
CA THR A 89 3.49 7.27 -13.77
C THR A 89 4.45 8.43 -13.50
N PHE A 90 5.42 8.21 -12.59
CA PHE A 90 6.51 9.13 -12.33
C PHE A 90 7.85 8.44 -12.60
N ILE A 91 8.53 8.84 -13.66
CA ILE A 91 9.87 8.36 -14.01
C ILE A 91 10.89 9.19 -13.23
N ASN A 92 11.45 8.55 -12.20
CA ASN A 92 12.30 9.18 -11.19
C ASN A 92 13.79 8.99 -11.49
N LYS A 93 14.62 9.81 -10.86
CA LYS A 93 16.09 9.80 -10.93
C LYS A 93 16.68 10.26 -12.26
N MET A 94 16.00 11.19 -12.94
CA MET A 94 16.52 11.80 -14.18
C MET A 94 17.85 12.54 -14.01
N ASP A 95 18.24 12.84 -12.76
CA ASP A 95 19.56 13.39 -12.40
C ASP A 95 20.70 12.35 -12.48
N ARG A 96 20.41 11.12 -12.89
CA ARG A 96 21.35 10.03 -13.16
C ARG A 96 21.20 9.56 -14.60
N GLU A 97 22.19 8.83 -15.10
CA GLU A 97 22.09 8.17 -16.41
C GLU A 97 20.83 7.29 -16.45
N ALA A 98 20.05 7.47 -17.51
CA ALA A 98 18.75 6.85 -17.69
C ALA A 98 18.67 6.16 -19.05
N LEU A 99 17.69 5.27 -19.19
CA LEU A 99 17.25 4.73 -20.48
C LEU A 99 16.62 5.85 -21.32
N ASP A 100 16.53 5.61 -22.61
CA ASP A 100 15.83 6.52 -23.51
C ASP A 100 14.35 6.70 -23.09
N PRO A 101 13.80 7.91 -23.04
CA PRO A 101 12.40 8.12 -22.68
C PRO A 101 11.40 7.35 -23.54
N PHE A 102 11.63 7.21 -24.85
CA PHE A 102 10.75 6.42 -25.71
C PHE A 102 10.81 4.93 -25.38
N GLU A 103 12.00 4.39 -25.08
CA GLU A 103 12.16 3.00 -24.64
C GLU A 103 11.38 2.74 -23.35
N LEU A 104 11.44 3.67 -22.38
CA LEU A 104 10.71 3.56 -21.12
C LEU A 104 9.19 3.58 -21.33
N LEU A 105 8.70 4.44 -22.23
CA LEU A 105 7.27 4.52 -22.54
C LEU A 105 6.79 3.28 -23.30
N ASP A 106 7.59 2.77 -24.23
CA ASP A 106 7.29 1.52 -24.96
C ASP A 106 7.29 0.30 -24.02
N GLU A 107 8.21 0.27 -23.06
CA GLU A 107 8.24 -0.76 -22.02
C GLU A 107 6.94 -0.76 -21.18
N ILE A 108 6.46 0.42 -20.78
CA ILE A 108 5.20 0.57 -20.05
C ILE A 108 4.04 0.07 -20.92
N HIS A 109 3.96 0.52 -22.16
CA HIS A 109 2.91 0.11 -23.08
C HIS A 109 2.91 -1.40 -23.31
N SER A 110 4.06 -1.97 -23.64
CA SER A 110 4.17 -3.40 -24.00
C SER A 110 3.97 -4.33 -22.81
N LYS A 111 4.54 -4.03 -21.63
CA LYS A 111 4.44 -4.89 -20.46
C LYS A 111 3.13 -4.74 -19.68
N LEU A 112 2.56 -3.53 -19.64
CA LEU A 112 1.36 -3.24 -18.87
C LEU A 112 0.08 -3.17 -19.72
N ALA A 113 0.20 -3.22 -21.05
CA ALA A 113 -0.91 -3.03 -21.98
C ALA A 113 -1.70 -1.74 -21.65
N MET A 114 -0.97 -0.64 -21.41
CA MET A 114 -1.49 0.65 -21.00
C MET A 114 -0.85 1.75 -21.83
N ASP A 115 -1.65 2.62 -22.42
CA ASP A 115 -1.16 3.75 -23.20
C ASP A 115 -0.43 4.76 -22.30
N THR A 116 0.61 5.39 -22.85
CA THR A 116 1.42 6.38 -22.14
C THR A 116 1.20 7.76 -22.74
N ALA A 117 0.79 8.73 -21.91
CA ALA A 117 0.65 10.13 -22.30
C ALA A 117 1.68 10.98 -21.55
N PRO A 118 2.84 11.29 -22.13
CA PRO A 118 3.80 12.15 -21.47
C PRO A 118 3.25 13.56 -21.32
N MET A 119 3.20 14.03 -20.06
CA MET A 119 2.78 15.41 -19.74
C MET A 119 3.94 16.38 -19.90
N TYR A 120 5.14 15.90 -19.62
CA TYR A 120 6.40 16.62 -19.73
C TYR A 120 7.41 15.78 -20.50
N TRP A 121 8.32 16.45 -21.23
CA TRP A 121 9.41 15.77 -21.93
C TRP A 121 10.77 16.19 -21.37
N PRO A 122 11.65 15.26 -21.00
CA PRO A 122 12.91 15.59 -20.35
C PRO A 122 13.95 16.12 -21.32
N ALA A 123 14.68 17.14 -20.90
CA ALA A 123 15.87 17.65 -21.59
C ALA A 123 17.09 16.85 -21.12
N ALA A 124 17.35 15.73 -21.76
CA ALA A 124 18.39 14.75 -21.48
C ALA A 124 18.26 14.07 -20.10
N SER A 125 19.32 13.37 -19.67
CA SER A 125 19.42 12.73 -18.36
C SER A 125 20.83 12.86 -17.77
N GLY A 126 21.03 12.42 -16.53
CA GLY A 126 22.32 12.41 -15.87
C GLY A 126 22.90 13.80 -15.66
N GLN A 127 24.16 13.96 -15.98
CA GLN A 127 24.86 15.25 -15.87
C GLN A 127 24.37 16.29 -16.89
N ARG A 128 23.73 15.85 -17.98
CA ARG A 128 23.17 16.69 -19.02
C ARG A 128 21.74 17.12 -18.73
N PHE A 129 21.09 16.58 -17.70
CA PHE A 129 19.71 16.86 -17.36
C PHE A 129 19.50 18.36 -17.09
N GLY A 130 18.79 19.01 -17.98
CA GLY A 130 18.62 20.47 -18.00
C GLY A 130 17.22 20.93 -17.56
N GLY A 131 16.24 20.03 -17.51
CA GLY A 131 14.86 20.38 -17.17
C GLY A 131 13.83 19.53 -17.92
N MET A 132 12.62 20.06 -18.03
CA MET A 132 11.51 19.42 -18.73
C MET A 132 10.72 20.43 -19.56
N LEU A 133 10.24 20.02 -20.72
CA LEU A 133 9.29 20.77 -21.53
C LEU A 133 7.88 20.28 -21.25
N ASP A 134 6.99 21.16 -20.81
CA ASP A 134 5.56 20.90 -20.69
C ASP A 134 4.98 20.75 -22.10
N LEU A 135 4.50 19.56 -22.44
CA LEU A 135 3.99 19.27 -23.79
C LEU A 135 2.62 19.90 -24.06
N THR A 136 1.92 20.33 -23.02
CA THR A 136 0.58 20.93 -23.11
C THR A 136 0.67 22.46 -23.29
N THR A 137 1.50 23.11 -22.48
CA THR A 137 1.61 24.58 -22.46
C THR A 137 2.77 25.12 -23.29
N ASP A 138 3.68 24.24 -23.71
CA ASP A 138 4.90 24.58 -24.44
C ASP A 138 5.85 25.48 -23.62
N GLU A 139 5.83 25.31 -22.30
CA GLU A 139 6.69 26.01 -21.36
C GLU A 139 7.82 25.08 -20.90
N PHE A 140 9.05 25.60 -20.89
CA PHE A 140 10.19 24.87 -20.35
C PHE A 140 10.33 25.14 -18.84
N VAL A 141 10.48 24.07 -18.07
CA VAL A 141 10.74 24.10 -16.62
C VAL A 141 12.22 23.78 -16.42
N PRO A 142 13.09 24.79 -16.17
CA PRO A 142 14.51 24.56 -16.02
C PRO A 142 14.84 23.75 -14.78
N PHE A 143 15.82 22.85 -14.88
CA PHE A 143 16.35 22.15 -13.71
C PHE A 143 17.29 23.06 -12.92
N ARG A 144 16.97 23.29 -11.65
CA ARG A 144 17.82 24.00 -10.71
C ARG A 144 18.32 23.03 -9.63
N ARG A 145 19.62 23.00 -9.41
CA ARG A 145 20.15 22.31 -8.23
C ARG A 145 19.98 23.19 -7.01
N LEU A 146 19.39 22.65 -5.96
CA LEU A 146 19.35 23.31 -4.65
C LEU A 146 20.76 23.38 -4.07
N GLU A 147 21.13 24.54 -3.51
CA GLU A 147 22.39 24.71 -2.80
C GLU A 147 22.38 23.96 -1.47
N HIS A 148 23.57 23.78 -0.88
CA HIS A 148 23.69 23.05 0.38
C HIS A 148 23.01 23.82 1.51
N GLY A 149 21.99 23.20 2.13
CA GLY A 149 21.17 23.83 3.18
C GLY A 149 19.92 24.56 2.69
N GLU A 150 19.70 24.66 1.39
CA GLU A 150 18.48 25.22 0.82
C GLU A 150 17.31 24.25 1.01
N GLU A 151 16.19 24.74 1.56
CA GLU A 151 14.95 23.98 1.75
C GLU A 151 13.94 24.30 0.64
N GLY A 152 12.94 23.43 0.46
CA GLY A 152 11.88 23.62 -0.54
C GLY A 152 12.11 22.82 -1.83
N PHE A 153 11.40 23.22 -2.88
CA PHE A 153 11.46 22.57 -4.20
C PHE A 153 12.45 23.30 -5.11
N ALA A 154 13.01 22.56 -6.08
CA ALA A 154 13.90 23.13 -7.10
C ALA A 154 13.09 23.87 -8.16
N VAL A 155 12.40 24.94 -7.76
CA VAL A 155 11.56 25.73 -8.65
C VAL A 155 12.39 26.79 -9.33
N ALA A 156 12.29 26.88 -10.66
CA ALA A 156 12.78 27.97 -11.46
C ALA A 156 11.62 28.60 -12.26
N ALA A 157 11.78 29.84 -12.68
CA ALA A 157 10.77 30.48 -13.50
C ALA A 157 10.58 29.70 -14.80
N ARG A 158 9.32 29.39 -15.14
CA ARG A 158 8.98 28.74 -16.41
C ARG A 158 9.33 29.65 -17.59
N GLN A 159 9.87 29.07 -18.61
CA GLN A 159 10.30 29.78 -19.83
C GLN A 159 9.31 29.50 -20.96
N LYS A 160 8.61 30.53 -21.44
CA LYS A 160 7.60 30.38 -22.49
C LYS A 160 8.23 30.29 -23.86
N ARG A 161 7.70 29.46 -24.74
CA ARG A 161 8.11 29.42 -26.14
C ARG A 161 7.92 30.79 -26.77
N GLY A 162 8.93 31.24 -27.52
CA GLY A 162 8.96 32.59 -28.15
C GLY A 162 9.46 33.72 -27.23
N ALA A 163 9.69 33.47 -25.95
CA ALA A 163 10.39 34.40 -25.08
C ALA A 163 11.90 34.37 -25.33
N ASN A 164 12.60 35.50 -25.12
CA ASN A 164 14.05 35.60 -25.33
C ASN A 164 14.86 34.63 -24.49
N ASN A 165 14.33 34.20 -23.37
CA ASN A 165 14.96 33.24 -22.43
C ASN A 165 14.49 31.79 -22.63
N PHE A 166 13.76 31.49 -23.72
CA PHE A 166 13.32 30.11 -23.97
C PHE A 166 14.50 29.18 -24.17
N LEU A 167 14.55 28.08 -23.39
CA LEU A 167 15.67 27.12 -23.32
C LEU A 167 17.03 27.75 -22.93
N GLU A 168 17.00 28.94 -22.31
CA GLU A 168 18.20 29.57 -21.77
C GLU A 168 18.83 28.65 -20.69
N GLY A 169 20.16 28.52 -20.75
CA GLY A 169 20.91 27.68 -19.82
C GLY A 169 21.06 26.22 -20.27
N LEU A 170 20.37 25.78 -21.33
CA LEU A 170 20.65 24.50 -21.96
C LEU A 170 21.87 24.56 -22.89
N ARG A 171 22.66 23.48 -22.91
CA ARG A 171 23.69 23.27 -23.90
C ARG A 171 23.07 23.12 -25.29
N ASP A 172 23.77 23.52 -26.34
CA ASP A 172 23.24 23.50 -27.71
C ASP A 172 22.86 22.09 -28.19
N ASP A 173 23.65 21.07 -27.80
CA ASP A 173 23.37 19.65 -28.11
C ASP A 173 22.08 19.18 -27.44
N VAL A 174 21.85 19.54 -26.15
CA VAL A 174 20.64 19.18 -25.39
C VAL A 174 19.44 19.93 -25.91
N ARG A 175 19.57 21.19 -26.33
CA ARG A 175 18.51 21.98 -26.93
C ARG A 175 18.00 21.35 -28.21
N ALA A 176 18.91 21.02 -29.14
CA ALA A 176 18.57 20.39 -30.40
C ALA A 176 17.87 19.03 -30.20
N GLU A 177 18.42 18.19 -29.30
CA GLU A 177 17.84 16.90 -28.93
C GLU A 177 16.44 17.06 -28.33
N LEU A 178 16.23 18.04 -27.44
CA LEU A 178 14.93 18.30 -26.82
C LEU A 178 13.89 18.74 -27.86
N GLU A 179 14.22 19.67 -28.76
CA GLU A 179 13.30 20.17 -29.77
C GLU A 179 12.85 19.04 -30.71
N GLU A 180 13.79 18.23 -31.19
CA GLU A 180 13.50 17.08 -32.05
C GLU A 180 12.67 16.00 -31.33
N THR A 181 13.09 15.56 -30.15
CA THR A 181 12.42 14.47 -29.45
C THR A 181 11.06 14.88 -28.87
N ALA A 182 10.90 16.14 -28.45
CA ALA A 182 9.61 16.63 -27.97
C ALA A 182 8.56 16.76 -29.11
N GLU A 183 8.99 17.11 -30.31
CA GLU A 183 8.12 17.12 -31.50
C GLU A 183 7.68 15.70 -31.84
N LEU A 184 8.63 14.75 -31.89
CA LEU A 184 8.31 13.33 -32.09
C LEU A 184 7.35 12.79 -31.02
N ALA A 185 7.53 13.16 -29.76
CA ALA A 185 6.65 12.75 -28.68
C ALA A 185 5.22 13.31 -28.83
N ARG A 186 5.08 14.58 -29.25
CA ARG A 186 3.76 15.19 -29.48
C ARG A 186 2.98 14.57 -30.63
N ASP A 187 3.70 14.17 -31.68
CA ASP A 187 3.08 13.66 -32.90
C ASP A 187 2.88 12.15 -32.85
N GLY A 188 3.77 11.43 -32.18
CA GLY A 188 3.80 9.96 -32.16
C GLY A 188 3.17 9.29 -30.97
N LEU A 189 3.02 9.99 -29.81
CA LEU A 189 2.50 9.40 -28.58
C LEU A 189 1.04 9.80 -28.31
N PRO A 190 0.28 8.97 -27.56
CA PRO A 190 -1.07 9.30 -27.14
C PRO A 190 -1.13 10.62 -26.36
N LYS A 191 -2.14 11.42 -26.66
CA LYS A 191 -2.46 12.61 -25.86
C LYS A 191 -3.23 12.20 -24.63
N PHE A 192 -3.08 12.97 -23.55
CA PHE A 192 -3.81 12.70 -22.32
C PHE A 192 -5.33 12.77 -22.55
N ASP A 193 -6.03 11.72 -22.15
CA ASP A 193 -7.48 11.62 -22.12
C ASP A 193 -7.92 11.23 -20.69
N LEU A 194 -8.75 12.09 -20.07
CA LEU A 194 -9.18 11.92 -18.68
C LEU A 194 -10.03 10.66 -18.49
N THR A 195 -10.86 10.31 -19.47
CA THR A 195 -11.72 9.12 -19.40
C THR A 195 -10.87 7.85 -19.47
N ALA A 196 -10.00 7.76 -20.46
CA ALA A 196 -9.07 6.62 -20.62
C ALA A 196 -8.16 6.46 -19.39
N PHE A 197 -7.70 7.57 -18.77
CA PHE A 197 -6.95 7.53 -17.52
C PHE A 197 -7.77 6.95 -16.38
N ARG A 198 -9.00 7.43 -16.16
CA ARG A 198 -9.86 6.97 -15.06
C ARG A 198 -10.35 5.53 -15.24
N GLU A 199 -10.43 5.05 -16.46
CA GLU A 199 -10.74 3.66 -16.82
C GLU A 199 -9.52 2.73 -16.76
N GLY A 200 -8.31 3.27 -16.50
CA GLY A 200 -7.09 2.50 -16.39
C GLY A 200 -6.46 2.06 -17.71
N HIS A 201 -6.87 2.66 -18.84
CA HIS A 201 -6.32 2.36 -20.16
C HIS A 201 -5.13 3.22 -20.54
N LEU A 202 -4.95 4.36 -19.86
CA LEU A 202 -3.90 5.33 -20.14
C LEU A 202 -3.29 5.83 -18.82
N THR A 203 -1.96 6.05 -18.83
CA THR A 203 -1.24 6.69 -17.74
C THR A 203 -0.64 8.03 -18.17
N PRO A 204 -0.92 9.13 -17.46
CA PRO A 204 -0.14 10.36 -17.61
C PRO A 204 1.27 10.14 -17.05
N VAL A 205 2.30 10.52 -17.81
CA VAL A 205 3.70 10.29 -17.43
C VAL A 205 4.40 11.60 -17.10
N PHE A 206 5.02 11.64 -15.94
CA PHE A 206 5.83 12.73 -15.44
C PHE A 206 7.28 12.25 -15.26
N PHE A 207 8.23 13.14 -15.51
CA PHE A 207 9.65 12.88 -15.29
C PHE A 207 10.18 13.77 -14.17
N GLY A 208 11.22 13.31 -13.46
CA GLY A 208 11.81 14.15 -12.44
C GLY A 208 12.89 13.47 -11.62
N SER A 209 13.26 14.14 -10.53
CA SER A 209 14.16 13.61 -9.50
C SER A 209 13.65 13.99 -8.12
N ALA A 210 13.03 13.03 -7.44
CA ALA A 210 12.52 13.23 -6.09
C ALA A 210 13.64 13.61 -5.11
N LEU A 211 14.85 13.04 -5.29
CA LEU A 211 16.03 13.38 -4.50
C LEU A 211 16.42 14.86 -4.63
N ARG A 212 16.23 15.42 -5.81
CA ARG A 212 16.50 16.84 -6.13
C ARG A 212 15.27 17.72 -5.95
N ARG A 213 14.13 17.14 -5.54
CA ARG A 213 12.84 17.84 -5.37
C ARG A 213 12.38 18.55 -6.64
N TYR A 214 12.65 17.93 -7.80
CA TYR A 214 12.31 18.45 -9.12
C TYR A 214 11.27 17.56 -9.79
N GLY A 215 10.29 18.17 -10.47
CA GLY A 215 9.18 17.47 -11.13
C GLY A 215 8.06 17.01 -10.17
N VAL A 216 8.23 17.18 -8.87
CA VAL A 216 7.26 16.76 -7.85
C VAL A 216 6.06 17.69 -7.80
N LEU A 217 6.25 18.99 -7.96
CA LEU A 217 5.15 19.97 -7.98
C LEU A 217 4.28 19.78 -9.23
N GLU A 218 4.89 19.50 -10.37
CA GLU A 218 4.21 19.18 -11.60
C GLU A 218 3.38 17.90 -11.49
N LEU A 219 3.93 16.87 -10.84
CA LEU A 219 3.20 15.64 -10.51
C LEU A 219 2.00 15.93 -9.60
N LEU A 220 2.19 16.71 -8.52
CA LEU A 220 1.12 17.06 -7.59
C LEU A 220 0.00 17.87 -8.28
N ALA A 221 0.38 18.83 -9.12
CA ALA A 221 -0.58 19.59 -9.90
C ALA A 221 -1.38 18.69 -10.87
N GLY A 222 -0.70 17.75 -11.54
CA GLY A 222 -1.34 16.75 -12.39
C GLY A 222 -2.28 15.82 -11.66
N LEU A 223 -1.90 15.36 -10.46
CA LEU A 223 -2.77 14.56 -9.60
C LEU A 223 -3.99 15.35 -9.15
N GLY A 224 -3.79 16.57 -8.66
CA GLY A 224 -4.89 17.44 -8.24
C GLY A 224 -5.91 17.72 -9.34
N ALA A 225 -5.44 17.89 -10.57
CA ALA A 225 -6.32 18.15 -11.72
C ALA A 225 -7.06 16.89 -12.23
N ASN A 226 -6.43 15.71 -12.16
CA ASN A 226 -6.88 14.56 -12.94
C ASN A 226 -7.31 13.35 -12.09
N ALA A 227 -6.75 13.17 -10.88
CA ALA A 227 -7.11 12.04 -10.03
C ALA A 227 -8.62 12.00 -9.74
N PRO A 228 -9.22 10.81 -9.65
CA PRO A 228 -10.64 10.72 -9.32
C PRO A 228 -10.91 11.19 -7.90
N PRO A 229 -12.11 11.74 -7.63
CA PRO A 229 -12.59 11.90 -6.27
C PRO A 229 -12.79 10.52 -5.62
N PRO A 230 -13.04 10.47 -4.30
CA PRO A 230 -13.36 9.22 -3.62
C PRO A 230 -14.45 8.45 -4.35
N ARG A 231 -14.20 7.15 -4.59
CA ARG A 231 -15.06 6.31 -5.45
C ARG A 231 -16.11 5.56 -4.61
N PRO A 232 -17.25 5.18 -5.22
CA PRO A 232 -18.14 4.18 -4.65
C PRO A 232 -17.39 2.87 -4.40
N LEU A 233 -17.66 2.22 -3.28
CA LEU A 233 -17.03 0.96 -2.90
C LEU A 233 -18.07 -0.14 -2.75
N LYS A 234 -17.74 -1.35 -3.20
CA LYS A 234 -18.58 -2.54 -3.04
C LYS A 234 -18.67 -2.90 -1.56
N ALA A 235 -19.90 -3.10 -1.11
CA ALA A 235 -20.19 -3.45 0.27
C ALA A 235 -21.49 -4.27 0.35
N THR A 236 -21.65 -4.96 1.46
CA THR A 236 -22.93 -5.53 1.86
C THR A 236 -23.60 -4.60 2.85
N VAL A 237 -24.82 -4.14 2.58
CA VAL A 237 -25.61 -3.31 3.47
C VAL A 237 -26.87 -4.06 3.84
N LYS A 238 -27.09 -4.32 5.13
CA LYS A 238 -28.23 -5.14 5.62
C LYS A 238 -28.36 -6.50 4.91
N GLY A 239 -27.22 -7.12 4.61
CA GLY A 239 -27.17 -8.42 3.94
C GLY A 239 -27.37 -8.38 2.41
N GLN A 240 -27.46 -7.20 1.80
CA GLN A 240 -27.59 -7.04 0.35
C GLN A 240 -26.32 -6.41 -0.24
N GLU A 241 -25.81 -7.01 -1.30
CA GLU A 241 -24.69 -6.45 -2.05
C GLU A 241 -25.11 -5.15 -2.73
N THR A 242 -24.31 -4.11 -2.54
CA THR A 242 -24.53 -2.77 -3.09
C THR A 242 -23.25 -1.98 -3.17
N GLU A 243 -23.33 -0.77 -3.69
CA GLU A 243 -22.22 0.19 -3.65
C GLU A 243 -22.51 1.27 -2.62
N VAL A 244 -21.54 1.53 -1.77
CA VAL A 244 -21.55 2.66 -0.82
C VAL A 244 -20.92 3.85 -1.50
N THR A 245 -21.75 4.86 -1.78
CA THR A 245 -21.30 6.11 -2.40
C THR A 245 -20.78 7.11 -1.36
N PRO A 246 -19.81 7.97 -1.68
CA PRO A 246 -19.31 9.01 -0.77
C PRO A 246 -20.40 9.96 -0.25
N GLY A 247 -21.43 10.23 -1.05
CA GLY A 247 -22.54 11.11 -0.70
C GLY A 247 -23.58 10.54 0.27
N ARG A 248 -23.47 9.27 0.68
CA ARG A 248 -24.34 8.68 1.69
C ARG A 248 -24.15 9.41 3.03
N SER A 249 -25.23 9.72 3.73
CA SER A 249 -25.21 10.48 5.00
C SER A 249 -24.63 9.69 6.17
N ASP A 250 -24.79 8.36 6.17
CA ASP A 250 -24.25 7.46 7.19
C ASP A 250 -22.74 7.37 7.07
N VAL A 251 -22.02 7.67 8.15
CA VAL A 251 -20.57 7.53 8.17
C VAL A 251 -20.22 6.06 8.15
N SER A 252 -19.44 5.66 7.16
CA SER A 252 -18.93 4.30 7.05
C SER A 252 -17.54 4.26 6.45
N GLY A 253 -16.81 3.18 6.71
CA GLY A 253 -15.48 2.94 6.21
C GLY A 253 -14.91 1.63 6.75
N PHE A 254 -13.62 1.43 6.55
CA PHE A 254 -12.96 0.18 6.93
C PHE A 254 -11.54 0.41 7.46
N ILE A 255 -11.07 -0.53 8.27
CA ILE A 255 -9.71 -0.56 8.80
C ILE A 255 -8.81 -1.32 7.82
N PHE A 256 -7.91 -0.64 7.15
CA PHE A 256 -6.97 -1.29 6.23
C PHE A 256 -5.61 -1.60 6.85
N LYS A 257 -5.29 -0.96 7.97
CA LYS A 257 -4.03 -1.14 8.70
C LYS A 257 -4.24 -0.98 10.20
N ILE A 258 -3.46 -1.73 10.98
CA ILE A 258 -3.31 -1.51 12.42
C ILE A 258 -1.83 -1.35 12.72
N GLN A 259 -1.51 -0.41 13.58
CA GLN A 259 -0.16 -0.17 14.05
C GLN A 259 -0.16 -0.01 15.56
N ALA A 260 0.68 -0.82 16.23
CA ALA A 260 0.89 -0.72 17.67
C ALA A 260 2.13 0.12 17.98
N ASN A 261 2.22 0.55 19.24
CA ASN A 261 3.42 1.18 19.83
C ASN A 261 3.94 2.40 19.04
N MET A 262 3.05 3.17 18.43
CA MET A 262 3.41 4.43 17.76
C MET A 262 4.01 5.46 18.72
N ASP A 263 3.69 5.37 20.02
CA ASP A 263 4.37 6.05 21.12
C ASP A 263 5.03 4.98 22.01
N PRO A 264 6.37 4.99 22.17
CA PRO A 264 7.08 4.03 23.04
C PRO A 264 6.61 4.06 24.49
N LYS A 265 5.97 5.15 24.94
CA LYS A 265 5.45 5.32 26.30
C LYS A 265 4.03 4.78 26.48
N HIS A 266 3.30 4.57 25.40
CA HIS A 266 1.92 4.08 25.40
C HIS A 266 1.79 2.84 24.52
N ARG A 267 1.22 1.77 25.09
CA ARG A 267 0.95 0.52 24.34
C ARG A 267 -0.37 0.59 23.56
N ASP A 268 -0.62 1.71 22.95
CA ASP A 268 -1.84 1.92 22.20
C ASP A 268 -1.70 1.40 20.78
N ARG A 269 -2.77 0.82 20.29
CA ARG A 269 -2.93 0.46 18.89
C ARG A 269 -3.76 1.50 18.17
N VAL A 270 -3.40 1.81 16.96
CA VAL A 270 -4.12 2.74 16.10
C VAL A 270 -4.61 1.97 14.87
N GLY A 271 -5.91 1.93 14.68
CA GLY A 271 -6.52 1.46 13.44
C GLY A 271 -6.61 2.59 12.43
N PHE A 272 -6.07 2.40 11.24
CA PHE A 272 -6.15 3.34 10.14
C PHE A 272 -7.48 3.13 9.41
N PHE A 273 -8.38 4.07 9.62
CA PHE A 273 -9.75 4.01 9.13
C PHE A 273 -9.91 4.88 7.88
N ARG A 274 -10.18 4.25 6.75
CA ARG A 274 -10.53 4.92 5.51
C ARG A 274 -12.00 5.24 5.51
N ILE A 275 -12.36 6.52 5.51
CA ILE A 275 -13.76 6.97 5.43
C ILE A 275 -14.24 6.82 3.99
N SER A 276 -15.32 6.08 3.80
CA SER A 276 -15.91 5.80 2.49
C SER A 276 -17.19 6.59 2.25
N SER A 277 -17.93 6.92 3.29
CA SER A 277 -19.16 7.73 3.19
C SER A 277 -19.41 8.58 4.42
N GLY A 278 -20.22 9.61 4.27
CA GLY A 278 -20.67 10.50 5.33
C GLY A 278 -19.60 11.45 5.86
N LYS A 279 -20.03 12.41 6.66
CA LYS A 279 -19.14 13.34 7.35
C LYS A 279 -18.88 12.85 8.77
N PHE A 280 -17.67 12.40 9.04
CA PHE A 280 -17.25 12.02 10.39
C PHE A 280 -17.09 13.26 11.27
N GLN A 281 -17.50 13.15 12.54
CA GLN A 281 -17.28 14.15 13.58
C GLN A 281 -16.72 13.48 14.82
N ARG A 282 -15.80 14.17 15.50
CA ARG A 282 -15.21 13.72 16.76
C ARG A 282 -16.28 13.36 17.78
N GLY A 283 -16.09 12.25 18.47
CA GLY A 283 -17.04 11.76 19.47
C GLY A 283 -18.15 10.86 18.91
N MET A 284 -18.22 10.67 17.59
CA MET A 284 -19.14 9.72 17.01
C MET A 284 -18.88 8.29 17.48
N THR A 285 -19.94 7.52 17.62
CA THR A 285 -19.87 6.08 17.85
C THR A 285 -20.02 5.36 16.52
N LEU A 286 -19.02 4.59 16.15
CA LEU A 286 -19.04 3.69 15.01
C LEU A 286 -19.19 2.25 15.48
N LYS A 287 -19.88 1.41 14.73
CA LYS A 287 -20.18 0.02 15.07
C LYS A 287 -19.67 -0.93 13.99
N THR A 288 -19.19 -2.09 14.40
CA THR A 288 -19.00 -3.22 13.48
C THR A 288 -20.34 -3.86 13.13
N ALA A 289 -20.37 -4.70 12.09
CA ALA A 289 -21.54 -5.50 11.74
C ALA A 289 -21.99 -6.45 12.86
N ALA A 290 -21.04 -6.90 13.72
CA ALA A 290 -21.35 -7.67 14.93
C ALA A 290 -21.95 -6.83 16.07
N GLY A 291 -22.20 -5.53 15.86
CA GLY A 291 -22.82 -4.62 16.85
C GLY A 291 -21.85 -4.06 17.90
N LYS A 292 -20.54 -4.35 17.81
CA LYS A 292 -19.55 -3.79 18.74
C LYS A 292 -19.34 -2.30 18.44
N GLY A 293 -19.63 -1.45 19.43
CA GLY A 293 -19.48 0.00 19.31
C GLY A 293 -18.10 0.48 19.73
N PHE A 294 -17.57 1.46 18.98
CA PHE A 294 -16.35 2.19 19.27
C PHE A 294 -16.66 3.68 19.32
N ASN A 295 -16.43 4.31 20.45
CA ASN A 295 -16.56 5.74 20.57
C ASN A 295 -15.24 6.41 20.21
N VAL A 296 -15.26 7.24 19.16
CA VAL A 296 -14.06 7.82 18.57
C VAL A 296 -13.81 9.22 19.15
N HIS A 297 -13.29 9.28 20.38
CA HIS A 297 -13.02 10.54 21.09
C HIS A 297 -11.74 11.26 20.65
N ASN A 298 -10.70 10.50 20.32
CA ASN A 298 -9.39 11.03 19.98
C ASN A 298 -8.92 10.50 18.62
N PRO A 299 -9.67 10.78 17.53
CA PRO A 299 -9.21 10.41 16.19
C PRO A 299 -8.00 11.23 15.80
N MET A 300 -7.03 10.59 15.17
CA MET A 300 -5.78 11.23 14.76
C MET A 300 -5.79 11.52 13.26
N MET A 301 -5.38 12.72 12.88
CA MET A 301 -4.92 13.04 11.53
C MET A 301 -3.39 12.92 11.47
N PHE A 302 -2.89 12.36 10.38
CA PHE A 302 -1.47 12.12 10.17
C PHE A 302 -0.87 13.25 9.32
N MET A 303 -0.73 14.44 9.91
CA MET A 303 -0.07 15.56 9.23
C MET A 303 1.41 15.23 9.01
N ALA A 304 1.98 15.76 7.94
CA ALA A 304 3.33 15.40 7.47
C ALA A 304 4.44 15.49 8.54
N GLN A 305 4.26 16.30 9.58
CA GLN A 305 5.23 16.48 10.67
C GLN A 305 4.68 16.17 12.05
N ASP A 306 3.35 16.23 12.25
CA ASP A 306 2.70 16.11 13.54
C ASP A 306 1.42 15.28 13.45
N ARG A 307 0.91 14.86 14.60
CA ARG A 307 -0.39 14.20 14.74
C ARG A 307 -1.35 15.19 15.39
N GLU A 308 -2.43 15.44 14.72
CA GLU A 308 -3.48 16.31 15.21
C GLU A 308 -4.74 15.52 15.51
N ILE A 309 -5.58 16.06 16.42
CA ILE A 309 -6.89 15.46 16.68
C ILE A 309 -7.84 15.92 15.59
N ALA A 310 -8.38 14.96 14.82
CA ALA A 310 -9.40 15.23 13.81
C ALA A 310 -10.68 15.71 14.46
N GLN A 311 -11.13 16.92 14.16
CA GLN A 311 -12.47 17.38 14.59
C GLN A 311 -13.55 16.87 13.65
N GLU A 312 -13.25 16.85 12.36
CA GLU A 312 -14.10 16.30 11.30
C GLU A 312 -13.24 15.66 10.21
N ALA A 313 -13.84 14.76 9.46
CA ALA A 313 -13.19 14.13 8.31
C ALA A 313 -14.26 13.72 7.27
N PHE A 314 -13.85 13.59 6.02
CA PHE A 314 -14.70 13.40 4.87
C PHE A 314 -14.40 12.09 4.14
N PRO A 315 -15.29 11.61 3.25
CA PRO A 315 -14.98 10.49 2.37
C PRO A 315 -13.68 10.75 1.62
N GLY A 316 -12.77 9.79 1.65
CA GLY A 316 -11.43 9.94 1.12
C GLY A 316 -10.37 10.10 2.20
N ASP A 317 -10.70 10.67 3.34
CA ASP A 317 -9.75 10.84 4.43
C ASP A 317 -9.41 9.52 5.14
N VAL A 318 -8.21 9.49 5.68
CA VAL A 318 -7.73 8.42 6.56
C VAL A 318 -7.51 9.00 7.96
N ILE A 319 -8.23 8.48 8.94
CA ILE A 319 -8.03 8.86 10.34
C ILE A 319 -7.54 7.66 11.17
N GLY A 320 -6.74 7.94 12.18
CA GLY A 320 -6.31 6.96 13.15
C GLY A 320 -7.33 6.84 14.28
N ILE A 321 -7.84 5.64 14.52
CA ILE A 321 -8.73 5.35 15.65
C ILE A 321 -7.91 4.63 16.73
N PRO A 322 -7.62 5.27 17.88
CA PRO A 322 -6.98 4.61 18.99
C PRO A 322 -7.84 3.45 19.52
N SER A 323 -7.22 2.31 19.74
CA SER A 323 -7.91 1.11 20.22
C SER A 323 -7.02 0.36 21.21
N HIS A 324 -7.60 -0.04 22.34
CA HIS A 324 -6.94 -0.92 23.31
C HIS A 324 -7.11 -2.41 22.97
N GLY A 325 -7.37 -2.73 21.74
CA GLY A 325 -7.73 -4.03 21.20
C GLY A 325 -9.18 -4.10 20.76
N GLY A 326 -9.44 -4.99 19.83
CA GLY A 326 -10.80 -5.24 19.30
C GLY A 326 -11.11 -4.59 17.96
N LEU A 327 -10.21 -3.78 17.41
CA LEU A 327 -10.16 -3.46 15.98
C LEU A 327 -9.15 -4.38 15.29
N ARG A 328 -9.45 -4.80 14.10
CA ARG A 328 -8.61 -5.64 13.25
C ARG A 328 -8.60 -5.11 11.82
N VAL A 329 -7.56 -5.47 11.08
CA VAL A 329 -7.50 -5.20 9.64
C VAL A 329 -8.69 -5.88 8.96
N GLY A 330 -9.40 -5.16 8.09
CA GLY A 330 -10.61 -5.64 7.42
C GLY A 330 -11.92 -5.32 8.15
N ASP A 331 -11.89 -4.84 9.41
CA ASP A 331 -13.12 -4.43 10.10
C ASP A 331 -13.79 -3.27 9.36
N SER A 332 -15.06 -3.44 9.09
CA SER A 332 -15.94 -2.39 8.59
C SER A 332 -16.63 -1.71 9.76
N LEU A 333 -16.62 -0.39 9.77
CA LEU A 333 -17.26 0.42 10.79
C LEU A 333 -18.26 1.37 10.14
N SER A 334 -19.44 1.48 10.72
CA SER A 334 -20.46 2.48 10.33
C SER A 334 -21.24 2.98 11.52
N GLN A 335 -21.93 4.12 11.38
CA GLN A 335 -22.85 4.60 12.43
C GLN A 335 -24.01 3.62 12.63
N SER A 336 -24.56 3.10 11.54
CA SER A 336 -25.67 2.13 11.56
C SER A 336 -25.24 0.75 12.05
N GLY A 337 -23.99 0.34 11.81
CA GLY A 337 -23.49 -1.00 12.10
C GLY A 337 -23.93 -2.07 11.09
N ASP A 338 -24.41 -1.67 9.92
CA ASP A 338 -24.98 -2.57 8.92
C ASP A 338 -24.20 -2.60 7.59
N VAL A 339 -23.05 -1.93 7.54
CA VAL A 339 -22.20 -1.85 6.34
C VAL A 339 -20.98 -2.73 6.50
N VAL A 340 -20.70 -3.58 5.51
CA VAL A 340 -19.55 -4.46 5.44
C VAL A 340 -18.87 -4.28 4.07
N PHE A 341 -17.68 -3.68 4.07
CA PHE A 341 -16.87 -3.52 2.87
C PHE A 341 -16.19 -4.84 2.50
N GLN A 342 -16.12 -5.10 1.21
CA GLN A 342 -15.46 -6.28 0.63
C GLN A 342 -14.03 -5.94 0.19
N GLY A 343 -13.19 -6.97 0.07
CA GLY A 343 -11.96 -6.87 -0.71
C GLY A 343 -10.68 -6.51 0.06
N ILE A 344 -10.60 -6.80 1.38
CA ILE A 344 -9.33 -6.79 2.11
C ILE A 344 -8.92 -8.24 2.38
N PRO A 345 -8.26 -8.93 1.45
CA PRO A 345 -7.88 -10.31 1.61
C PRO A 345 -6.67 -10.45 2.54
N ASN A 346 -6.63 -11.54 3.28
CA ASN A 346 -5.41 -12.12 3.82
C ASN A 346 -4.94 -13.19 2.83
N PHE A 347 -3.66 -13.16 2.46
CA PHE A 347 -3.06 -14.15 1.56
C PHE A 347 -2.38 -15.25 2.35
N ALA A 348 -2.40 -16.49 1.84
CA ALA A 348 -1.65 -17.56 2.45
C ALA A 348 -0.13 -17.26 2.38
N PRO A 349 0.61 -17.51 3.46
CA PRO A 349 2.03 -17.24 3.50
C PRO A 349 2.83 -18.21 2.61
N GLU A 350 3.96 -17.73 2.10
CA GLU A 350 4.88 -18.54 1.29
C GLU A 350 5.89 -19.32 2.14
N ILE A 351 6.21 -18.80 3.33
CA ILE A 351 7.19 -19.40 4.25
C ILE A 351 6.55 -19.62 5.60
N LEU A 352 6.69 -20.84 6.12
CA LEU A 352 6.20 -21.24 7.45
C LEU A 352 7.37 -21.62 8.36
N LYS A 353 7.42 -21.06 9.57
CA LYS A 353 8.40 -21.40 10.59
C LYS A 353 7.73 -21.65 11.92
N ARG A 354 8.25 -22.59 12.70
CA ARG A 354 7.90 -22.74 14.12
C ARG A 354 8.62 -21.67 14.92
N VAL A 355 7.95 -21.14 15.92
CA VAL A 355 8.54 -20.12 16.79
C VAL A 355 8.56 -20.59 18.22
N ARG A 356 9.72 -20.45 18.85
CA ARG A 356 9.96 -20.76 20.26
C ARG A 356 10.64 -19.59 20.94
N VAL A 357 10.38 -19.44 22.20
CA VAL A 357 11.12 -18.51 23.05
C VAL A 357 12.31 -19.24 23.69
N LYS A 358 13.46 -18.57 23.84
CA LYS A 358 14.63 -19.14 24.49
C LYS A 358 14.39 -19.49 25.97
N ASP A 359 13.61 -18.68 26.67
CA ASP A 359 13.20 -18.87 28.04
C ASP A 359 11.82 -19.52 28.14
N PRO A 360 11.69 -20.82 28.51
CA PRO A 360 10.40 -21.49 28.57
C PRO A 360 9.35 -20.82 29.46
N LEU A 361 9.76 -20.06 30.48
CA LEU A 361 8.86 -19.35 31.38
C LEU A 361 8.10 -18.22 30.66
N LYS A 362 8.61 -17.74 29.54
CA LYS A 362 8.02 -16.69 28.75
C LYS A 362 7.06 -17.19 27.64
N GLN A 363 6.74 -18.50 27.60
CA GLN A 363 5.89 -19.09 26.56
C GLN A 363 4.49 -18.40 26.44
N LYS A 364 3.90 -18.05 27.58
CA LYS A 364 2.62 -17.34 27.62
C LYS A 364 2.74 -15.91 27.03
N HIS A 365 3.87 -15.26 27.29
CA HIS A 365 4.15 -13.94 26.73
C HIS A 365 4.38 -14.03 25.22
N LEU A 366 5.10 -15.05 24.74
CA LEU A 366 5.28 -15.30 23.31
C LEU A 366 3.93 -15.42 22.59
N ARG A 367 3.04 -16.27 23.12
CA ARG A 367 1.70 -16.45 22.51
C ARG A 367 0.97 -15.12 22.39
N LYS A 368 0.92 -14.33 23.46
CA LYS A 368 0.24 -13.03 23.48
C LYS A 368 0.88 -12.02 22.52
N ALA A 369 2.22 -12.00 22.41
CA ALA A 369 2.93 -11.15 21.48
C ALA A 369 2.64 -11.52 20.03
N LEU A 370 2.65 -12.82 19.71
CA LEU A 370 2.33 -13.30 18.36
C LEU A 370 0.88 -13.04 17.96
N GLU A 371 -0.08 -13.29 18.87
CA GLU A 371 -1.49 -12.94 18.64
C GLU A 371 -1.62 -11.44 18.33
N SER A 372 -0.95 -10.58 19.09
CA SER A 372 -0.90 -9.14 18.88
C SER A 372 -0.37 -8.77 17.49
N LEU A 373 0.77 -9.31 17.11
CA LEU A 373 1.42 -9.03 15.81
C LEU A 373 0.64 -9.62 14.63
N GLY A 374 -0.02 -10.76 14.86
CA GLY A 374 -0.96 -11.33 13.87
C GLY A 374 -2.20 -10.49 13.66
N GLU A 375 -2.78 -9.91 14.72
CA GLU A 375 -3.91 -8.98 14.60
C GLU A 375 -3.54 -7.66 13.90
N GLU A 376 -2.28 -7.24 13.99
CA GLU A 376 -1.74 -6.10 13.23
C GLU A 376 -1.49 -6.45 11.75
N GLY A 377 -1.49 -7.74 11.40
CA GLY A 377 -1.18 -8.20 10.05
C GLY A 377 0.31 -8.17 9.69
N VAL A 378 1.21 -8.07 10.68
CA VAL A 378 2.67 -8.11 10.49
C VAL A 378 3.14 -9.49 10.06
N THR A 379 2.50 -10.52 10.59
CA THR A 379 2.74 -11.93 10.28
C THR A 379 1.45 -12.71 10.43
N GLN A 380 1.35 -13.86 9.81
CA GLN A 380 0.26 -14.79 10.07
C GLN A 380 0.64 -15.76 11.17
N VAL A 381 -0.28 -16.05 12.05
CA VAL A 381 -0.05 -16.92 13.21
C VAL A 381 -1.04 -18.07 13.18
N PHE A 382 -0.53 -19.28 13.18
CA PHE A 382 -1.30 -20.52 13.17
C PHE A 382 -1.05 -21.29 14.45
N LYS A 383 -2.14 -21.69 15.09
CA LYS A 383 -2.16 -22.43 16.34
C LYS A 383 -2.61 -23.86 16.06
N PRO A 384 -1.70 -24.84 16.12
CA PRO A 384 -2.07 -26.24 15.87
C PRO A 384 -3.16 -26.70 16.83
N VAL A 385 -4.19 -27.41 16.33
CA VAL A 385 -5.35 -27.87 17.10
C VAL A 385 -4.95 -28.87 18.19
N HIS A 386 -3.99 -29.74 17.90
CA HIS A 386 -3.50 -30.73 18.90
C HIS A 386 -2.41 -30.19 19.83
N GLY A 387 -2.22 -28.90 19.90
CA GLY A 387 -1.15 -28.30 20.68
C GLY A 387 0.21 -28.34 19.97
N GLY A 388 1.23 -27.84 20.64
CA GLY A 388 2.58 -27.70 20.08
C GLY A 388 3.01 -26.26 19.93
N ASP A 389 4.10 -26.07 19.19
CA ASP A 389 4.65 -24.74 18.93
C ASP A 389 3.78 -23.98 17.91
N LEU A 390 3.65 -22.69 18.11
CA LEU A 390 3.00 -21.82 17.15
C LEU A 390 3.78 -21.80 15.84
N VAL A 391 3.04 -21.78 14.73
CA VAL A 391 3.61 -21.63 13.41
C VAL A 391 3.35 -20.20 12.94
N VAL A 392 4.38 -19.53 12.49
CA VAL A 392 4.28 -18.19 11.90
C VAL A 392 4.52 -18.25 10.41
N GLY A 393 3.73 -17.49 9.69
CA GLY A 393 3.76 -17.39 8.23
C GLY A 393 4.16 -16.01 7.75
N ALA A 394 4.97 -15.97 6.71
CA ALA A 394 5.42 -14.74 6.06
C ALA A 394 5.47 -14.91 4.54
N VAL A 395 5.43 -13.81 3.81
CA VAL A 395 5.64 -13.79 2.35
C VAL A 395 7.13 -13.96 2.05
N GLY A 396 8.00 -13.32 2.84
CA GLY A 396 9.42 -13.36 2.60
C GLY A 396 10.28 -13.45 3.87
N GLN A 397 11.57 -13.68 3.67
CA GLN A 397 12.52 -13.91 4.77
C GLN A 397 12.73 -12.66 5.65
N LEU A 398 12.71 -11.45 5.06
CA LEU A 398 12.87 -10.20 5.79
C LEU A 398 11.78 -9.97 6.83
N GLN A 399 10.56 -10.46 6.61
CA GLN A 399 9.49 -10.36 7.60
C GLN A 399 9.83 -11.08 8.91
N PHE A 400 10.57 -12.21 8.86
CA PHE A 400 11.02 -12.89 10.09
C PHE A 400 12.08 -12.09 10.83
N GLU A 401 12.94 -11.34 10.13
CA GLU A 401 13.94 -10.49 10.75
C GLU A 401 13.27 -9.28 11.44
N VAL A 402 12.28 -8.68 10.77
CA VAL A 402 11.45 -7.62 11.37
C VAL A 402 10.69 -8.14 12.59
N LEU A 403 10.14 -9.35 12.49
CA LEU A 403 9.42 -9.99 13.59
C LEU A 403 10.34 -10.24 14.79
N ASP A 404 11.57 -10.75 14.58
CA ASP A 404 12.57 -10.95 15.64
C ASP A 404 12.93 -9.64 16.33
N GLU A 405 13.18 -8.58 15.56
CA GLU A 405 13.51 -7.26 16.10
C GLU A 405 12.35 -6.67 16.91
N ARG A 406 11.13 -6.76 16.41
CA ARG A 406 9.93 -6.30 17.13
C ARG A 406 9.68 -7.11 18.41
N MET A 407 9.87 -8.45 18.36
CA MET A 407 9.79 -9.30 19.55
C MET A 407 10.78 -8.86 20.64
N LYS A 408 12.00 -8.51 20.26
CA LYS A 408 13.02 -8.04 21.21
C LYS A 408 12.71 -6.63 21.71
N ALA A 409 12.41 -5.71 20.81
CA ALA A 409 12.27 -4.28 21.14
C ALA A 409 10.96 -3.98 21.90
N GLU A 410 9.83 -4.58 21.50
CA GLU A 410 8.51 -4.25 22.03
C GLU A 410 8.08 -5.18 23.16
N TYR A 411 8.49 -6.45 23.12
CA TYR A 411 8.03 -7.48 24.07
C TYR A 411 9.12 -8.01 24.98
N GLY A 412 10.40 -7.67 24.74
CA GLY A 412 11.53 -8.19 25.51
C GLY A 412 11.70 -9.70 25.40
N LEU A 413 11.34 -10.27 24.24
CA LEU A 413 11.38 -11.70 23.96
C LEU A 413 12.50 -12.03 22.99
N GLU A 414 13.36 -12.97 23.34
CA GLU A 414 14.30 -13.60 22.43
C GLU A 414 13.68 -14.86 21.86
N VAL A 415 13.44 -14.89 20.55
CA VAL A 415 12.78 -16.00 19.87
C VAL A 415 13.74 -16.76 18.96
N ILE A 416 13.38 -17.99 18.64
CA ILE A 416 14.08 -18.85 17.70
C ILE A 416 13.06 -19.29 16.65
N PHE A 417 13.39 -19.05 15.38
CA PHE A 417 12.62 -19.54 14.24
C PHE A 417 13.22 -20.84 13.72
N GLU A 418 12.48 -21.91 13.86
CA GLU A 418 12.87 -23.24 13.40
C GLU A 418 12.11 -23.62 12.12
N THR A 419 12.70 -24.47 11.31
CA THR A 419 12.03 -25.01 10.13
C THR A 419 10.75 -25.70 10.54
N SER A 420 9.65 -25.34 9.89
CA SER A 420 8.35 -26.01 10.04
C SER A 420 8.34 -27.33 9.23
N PRO A 421 7.66 -28.38 9.70
CA PRO A 421 7.37 -29.55 8.87
C PRO A 421 6.35 -29.23 7.76
N TYR A 422 5.70 -28.09 7.82
CA TYR A 422 4.71 -27.62 6.87
C TYR A 422 5.33 -26.54 5.97
N GLN A 423 4.94 -26.56 4.68
CA GLN A 423 5.44 -25.63 3.69
C GLN A 423 4.34 -24.74 3.08
N ALA A 424 3.07 -25.11 3.31
CA ALA A 424 1.96 -24.34 2.79
C ALA A 424 0.78 -24.34 3.77
N ALA A 425 0.00 -23.28 3.75
CA ALA A 425 -1.22 -23.11 4.53
C ALA A 425 -2.39 -22.81 3.61
N ARG A 426 -3.58 -23.34 3.93
CA ARG A 426 -4.83 -23.03 3.22
C ARG A 426 -5.96 -22.91 4.23
N TRP A 427 -6.74 -21.85 4.11
CA TRP A 427 -8.01 -21.78 4.82
C TRP A 427 -8.98 -22.79 4.23
N ILE A 428 -9.74 -23.47 5.08
CA ILE A 428 -10.69 -24.46 4.65
C ILE A 428 -12.12 -24.03 4.97
N SER A 429 -13.03 -24.36 4.06
CA SER A 429 -14.46 -24.14 4.21
C SER A 429 -15.24 -25.29 3.58
N ALA A 430 -16.49 -25.47 3.96
CA ALA A 430 -17.41 -26.43 3.35
C ALA A 430 -18.81 -25.85 3.30
N ASP A 431 -19.68 -26.38 2.45
CA ASP A 431 -21.06 -25.94 2.34
C ASP A 431 -21.88 -26.29 3.58
N THR A 432 -21.51 -27.35 4.27
CA THR A 432 -22.15 -27.76 5.53
C THR A 432 -21.13 -27.79 6.68
N ARG A 433 -21.57 -27.42 7.86
CA ARG A 433 -20.77 -27.51 9.07
C ARG A 433 -20.32 -28.94 9.38
N ALA A 434 -21.18 -29.91 9.11
CA ALA A 434 -20.88 -31.32 9.35
C ALA A 434 -19.74 -31.84 8.46
N ASP A 435 -19.69 -31.48 7.17
CA ASP A 435 -18.61 -31.86 6.27
C ASP A 435 -17.28 -31.20 6.70
N LEU A 436 -17.31 -29.94 7.20
CA LEU A 436 -16.13 -29.26 7.70
C LEU A 436 -15.60 -29.92 8.98
N GLU A 437 -16.47 -30.18 9.96
CA GLU A 437 -16.09 -30.82 11.24
C GLU A 437 -15.54 -32.25 11.00
N ALA A 438 -16.15 -33.03 10.11
CA ALA A 438 -15.65 -34.36 9.77
C ALA A 438 -14.26 -34.32 9.11
N PHE A 439 -13.99 -33.30 8.27
CA PHE A 439 -12.67 -33.11 7.68
C PHE A 439 -11.63 -32.69 8.74
N ILE A 440 -11.97 -31.77 9.63
CA ILE A 440 -11.10 -31.30 10.71
C ILE A 440 -10.71 -32.49 11.61
N GLU A 441 -11.67 -33.34 12.01
CA GLU A 441 -11.43 -34.49 12.85
C GLU A 441 -10.49 -35.51 12.14
N LYS A 442 -10.76 -35.82 10.88
CA LYS A 442 -9.95 -36.72 10.09
C LYS A 442 -8.51 -36.24 9.87
N SER A 443 -8.33 -34.94 9.73
CA SER A 443 -7.05 -34.30 9.38
C SER A 443 -6.40 -33.59 10.55
N ALA A 444 -6.82 -33.86 11.76
CA ALA A 444 -6.53 -33.09 12.96
C ALA A 444 -5.03 -32.82 13.24
N ALA A 445 -4.14 -33.71 12.81
CA ALA A 445 -2.68 -33.54 12.94
C ALA A 445 -2.10 -32.39 12.07
N GLN A 446 -2.82 -31.99 11.02
CA GLN A 446 -2.44 -30.92 10.10
C GLN A 446 -3.37 -29.70 10.22
N MET A 447 -4.27 -29.73 11.18
CA MET A 447 -5.20 -28.62 11.40
C MET A 447 -4.63 -27.59 12.39
N ALA A 448 -4.83 -26.34 12.07
CA ALA A 448 -4.53 -25.19 12.89
C ALA A 448 -5.68 -24.18 12.84
N GLU A 449 -5.64 -23.22 13.74
CA GLU A 449 -6.52 -22.03 13.72
C GLU A 449 -5.66 -20.78 13.53
N ASP A 450 -6.17 -19.84 12.75
CA ASP A 450 -5.56 -18.52 12.64
C ASP A 450 -5.96 -17.60 13.83
N VAL A 451 -5.55 -16.33 13.80
CA VAL A 451 -5.86 -15.36 14.88
C VAL A 451 -7.37 -15.06 15.01
N ASP A 452 -8.17 -15.37 13.99
CA ASP A 452 -9.62 -15.23 14.00
C ASP A 452 -10.34 -16.54 14.35
N ASN A 453 -9.60 -17.58 14.73
CA ASN A 453 -10.06 -18.95 14.93
C ASN A 453 -10.65 -19.60 13.66
N ALA A 454 -10.27 -19.13 12.49
CA ALA A 454 -10.65 -19.78 11.25
C ALA A 454 -9.80 -21.04 11.03
N PRO A 455 -10.40 -22.16 10.56
CA PRO A 455 -9.68 -23.41 10.36
C PRO A 455 -8.73 -23.32 9.17
N VAL A 456 -7.50 -23.77 9.40
CA VAL A 456 -6.40 -23.79 8.44
C VAL A 456 -5.81 -25.20 8.32
N PHE A 457 -5.65 -25.67 7.10
CA PHE A 457 -4.91 -26.89 6.82
C PHE A 457 -3.44 -26.54 6.55
N LEU A 458 -2.52 -27.17 7.24
CA LEU A 458 -1.07 -27.03 7.10
C LEU A 458 -0.52 -28.20 6.30
N GLY A 459 -0.19 -27.98 5.03
CA GLY A 459 0.35 -28.99 4.13
C GLY A 459 1.87 -29.07 4.16
N LYS A 460 2.42 -30.27 4.00
CA LYS A 460 3.88 -30.49 3.89
C LYS A 460 4.42 -30.08 2.52
N SER A 461 3.56 -29.93 1.54
CA SER A 461 3.87 -29.43 0.20
C SER A 461 2.61 -28.94 -0.51
N ALA A 462 2.77 -28.13 -1.57
CA ALA A 462 1.65 -27.73 -2.44
C ALA A 462 0.99 -28.93 -3.11
N TRP A 463 1.76 -29.97 -3.46
CA TRP A 463 1.24 -31.20 -4.04
C TRP A 463 0.32 -31.95 -3.05
N GLU A 464 0.71 -32.03 -1.77
CA GLU A 464 -0.12 -32.68 -0.75
C GLU A 464 -1.46 -31.95 -0.60
N ILE A 465 -1.47 -30.63 -0.62
CA ILE A 465 -2.72 -29.84 -0.57
C ILE A 465 -3.64 -30.21 -1.72
N GLY A 466 -3.14 -30.21 -2.97
CA GLY A 466 -3.92 -30.62 -4.13
C GLY A 466 -4.47 -32.04 -4.00
N TYR A 467 -3.64 -33.00 -3.57
CA TYR A 467 -4.07 -34.37 -3.35
C TYR A 467 -5.17 -34.51 -2.29
N VAL A 468 -5.03 -33.80 -1.17
CA VAL A 468 -6.03 -33.83 -0.09
C VAL A 468 -7.32 -33.16 -0.54
N GLN A 469 -7.25 -32.08 -1.30
CA GLN A 469 -8.41 -31.40 -1.88
C GLN A 469 -9.17 -32.30 -2.83
N ASP A 470 -8.48 -32.99 -3.74
CA ASP A 470 -9.10 -33.94 -4.69
C ASP A 470 -9.82 -35.09 -3.98
N LYS A 471 -9.28 -35.55 -2.85
CA LYS A 471 -9.88 -36.59 -2.02
C LYS A 471 -11.05 -36.14 -1.16
N ASN A 472 -11.23 -34.83 -0.99
CA ASN A 472 -12.28 -34.23 -0.14
C ASN A 472 -13.04 -33.13 -0.91
N PRO A 473 -13.79 -33.48 -1.99
CA PRO A 473 -14.40 -32.48 -2.89
C PRO A 473 -15.45 -31.60 -2.24
N LYS A 474 -15.92 -31.93 -1.05
CA LYS A 474 -16.86 -31.12 -0.25
C LYS A 474 -16.16 -30.01 0.56
N VAL A 475 -14.82 -30.03 0.64
CA VAL A 475 -14.03 -29.05 1.35
C VAL A 475 -13.26 -28.21 0.36
N ARG A 476 -13.39 -26.90 0.49
CA ARG A 476 -12.66 -25.92 -0.31
C ARG A 476 -11.40 -25.50 0.43
N PHE A 477 -10.29 -25.40 -0.32
CA PHE A 477 -9.00 -24.95 0.14
C PHE A 477 -8.69 -23.62 -0.54
N SER A 478 -8.59 -22.56 0.24
CA SER A 478 -8.34 -21.21 -0.29
C SER A 478 -6.96 -20.71 0.11
N ASP A 479 -6.27 -20.07 -0.82
CA ASP A 479 -5.04 -19.32 -0.58
C ASP A 479 -5.31 -17.87 -0.14
N THR A 480 -6.57 -17.47 -0.16
CA THR A 480 -7.03 -16.17 0.32
C THR A 480 -8.16 -16.32 1.33
N LYS A 481 -8.24 -15.41 2.27
CA LYS A 481 -9.34 -15.29 3.23
C LYS A 481 -9.81 -13.86 3.24
N GLU A 482 -11.05 -13.63 2.83
CA GLU A 482 -11.75 -12.41 3.17
C GLU A 482 -12.35 -12.55 4.55
N ARG A 483 -12.34 -11.47 5.31
CA ARG A 483 -12.95 -11.50 6.62
C ARG A 483 -14.46 -11.52 6.44
N ALA A 484 -15.09 -12.58 6.96
CA ALA A 484 -16.55 -12.62 7.07
C ALA A 484 -17.01 -11.54 8.05
N ALA A 485 -18.11 -10.89 7.69
CA ALA A 485 -18.77 -9.87 8.50
C ALA A 485 -19.31 -10.41 9.82
#